data_a5c1be19bf8ba1a3f5883d87786b56d8
#
_entry.id   a5c1be19bf8ba1a3f5883d87786b56d8
#
_cell.length_a   1.000
_cell.length_b   1.000
_cell.length_c   1.000
_cell.angle_alpha   90.00
_cell.angle_beta   90.00
_cell.angle_gamma   90.00
#
_symmetry.space_group_name_H-M   'P 1'
#
loop_
_entity.id
_entity.type
_entity.pdbx_description
1 polymer ?
#
loop_
_entity_poly.entity_id
_entity_poly.type
_entity_poly.pdbx_seq_one_letter_code
_entity_poly.pdbx_strand_id
1 'polypeptide(L)'
;RGLGDVYKRQEILGTLDVLQEVVKGFGYSYRDYQRLVNKLQVHDKEIDLASRLQQTMLKTDIPQFDSIQIGVISVAAQKVSGDYFNLIDHKDGTMSFAVADVIGKGIPAALAMSMIKFGMDSYGHSQLPSDGLKRLNRVVEKNVNQNMFVTMFYGLYEEMNHLLHCSSAGHEPGYIYRAETEQFEEIDVRGRVLGVSQKTRYNQQEIPIYLEDLIIIFTD
;
A
#
# COMPACT_ATOMS: atom_id res chain seq x y z
N ARG A 1 12.18 14.93 -13.87
CA ARG A 1 12.34 15.33 -12.44
C ARG A 1 12.26 16.85 -12.17
N GLY A 2 12.02 17.75 -13.14
CA GLY A 2 12.13 19.20 -12.93
C GLY A 2 10.82 20.00 -12.96
N LEU A 3 9.79 19.56 -13.67
CA LEU A 3 8.59 20.39 -13.87
C LEU A 3 7.58 20.27 -12.71
N GLY A 4 7.40 19.11 -12.11
CA GLY A 4 6.47 18.92 -10.98
C GLY A 4 6.90 19.65 -9.71
N ASP A 5 8.21 19.71 -9.44
CA ASP A 5 8.75 20.42 -8.28
C ASP A 5 8.70 21.94 -8.44
N VAL A 6 8.80 22.45 -9.68
CA VAL A 6 8.66 23.87 -9.99
C VAL A 6 7.21 24.32 -9.86
N TYR A 7 6.26 23.55 -10.33
CA TYR A 7 4.83 23.84 -10.17
C TYR A 7 4.39 23.81 -8.70
N LYS A 8 4.81 22.80 -7.92
CA LYS A 8 4.52 22.76 -6.48
C LYS A 8 5.16 23.92 -5.71
N ARG A 9 6.37 24.33 -6.07
CA ARG A 9 6.99 25.52 -5.46
C ARG A 9 6.25 26.80 -5.82
N GLN A 10 5.79 26.96 -7.07
CA GLN A 10 4.98 28.12 -7.47
C GLN A 10 3.63 28.15 -6.78
N GLU A 11 2.98 27.01 -6.58
CA GLU A 11 1.71 26.91 -5.87
C GLU A 11 1.85 27.24 -4.37
N ILE A 12 2.94 26.77 -3.74
CA ILE A 12 3.27 27.14 -2.35
C ILE A 12 3.62 28.62 -2.23
N LEU A 13 4.37 29.18 -3.16
CA LEU A 13 4.70 30.61 -3.18
C LEU A 13 3.46 31.46 -3.42
N GLY A 14 2.58 31.05 -4.34
CA GLY A 14 1.29 31.73 -4.56
C GLY A 14 0.38 31.69 -3.33
N THR A 15 0.35 30.56 -2.61
CA THR A 15 -0.40 30.44 -1.35
C THR A 15 0.21 31.31 -0.23
N LEU A 16 1.54 31.45 -0.22
CA LEU A 16 2.24 32.34 0.72
C LEU A 16 1.96 33.82 0.42
N ASP A 17 1.87 34.21 -0.84
CA ASP A 17 1.54 35.59 -1.23
C ASP A 17 0.10 35.95 -0.88
N VAL A 18 -0.85 35.05 -1.08
CA VAL A 18 -2.25 35.22 -0.66
C VAL A 18 -2.36 35.29 0.86
N LEU A 19 -1.63 34.43 1.60
CA LEU A 19 -1.56 34.51 3.07
C LEU A 19 -0.94 35.82 3.55
N GLN A 20 0.07 36.36 2.85
CA GLN A 20 0.65 37.66 3.17
C GLN A 20 -0.37 38.80 3.06
N GLU A 21 -1.20 38.80 2.04
CA GLU A 21 -2.25 39.81 1.87
C GLU A 21 -3.35 39.69 2.93
N VAL A 22 -3.79 38.47 3.20
CA VAL A 22 -4.78 38.18 4.25
C VAL A 22 -4.25 38.58 5.63
N VAL A 23 -3.00 38.23 5.95
CA VAL A 23 -2.34 38.61 7.23
C VAL A 23 -2.18 40.14 7.37
N LYS A 24 -1.86 40.83 6.30
CA LYS A 24 -1.81 42.31 6.29
C LYS A 24 -3.20 42.92 6.57
N GLY A 25 -4.26 42.30 6.00
CA GLY A 25 -5.65 42.80 6.18
C GLY A 25 -6.21 42.57 7.57
N PHE A 26 -5.72 41.58 8.34
CA PHE A 26 -6.20 41.26 9.68
C PHE A 26 -5.33 41.82 10.82
N GLY A 27 -4.33 42.67 10.55
CA GLY A 27 -3.51 43.32 11.58
C GLY A 27 -2.59 42.41 12.38
N TYR A 28 -2.30 41.21 11.86
CA TYR A 28 -1.32 40.32 12.46
C TYR A 28 0.10 40.91 12.36
N SER A 29 0.87 40.77 13.43
CA SER A 29 2.25 41.27 13.43
C SER A 29 3.15 40.39 12.52
N TYR A 30 4.20 41.00 11.95
CA TYR A 30 5.21 40.27 11.17
C TYR A 30 5.82 39.10 11.96
N ARG A 31 5.88 39.19 13.28
CA ARG A 31 6.34 38.12 14.16
C ARG A 31 5.44 36.88 14.12
N ASP A 32 4.13 37.08 14.07
CA ASP A 32 3.14 35.95 14.05
C ASP A 32 3.20 35.25 12.70
N TYR A 33 3.40 36.01 11.62
CA TYR A 33 3.67 35.45 10.29
C TYR A 33 4.94 34.57 10.28
N GLN A 34 6.05 35.11 10.80
CA GLN A 34 7.32 34.37 10.89
C GLN A 34 7.20 33.09 11.74
N ARG A 35 6.45 33.15 12.84
CA ARG A 35 6.17 31.97 13.67
C ARG A 35 5.37 30.93 12.93
N LEU A 36 4.38 31.32 12.14
CA LEU A 36 3.58 30.41 11.33
C LEU A 36 4.43 29.74 10.23
N VAL A 37 5.20 30.54 9.51
CA VAL A 37 6.12 30.02 8.47
C VAL A 37 7.11 29.01 9.06
N ASN A 38 7.73 29.34 10.21
CA ASN A 38 8.65 28.44 10.87
C ASN A 38 7.98 27.12 11.32
N LYS A 39 6.73 27.19 11.85
CA LYS A 39 5.95 26.01 12.21
C LYS A 39 5.67 25.12 10.99
N LEU A 40 5.27 25.73 9.86
CA LEU A 40 5.02 25.00 8.62
C LEU A 40 6.28 24.33 8.09
N GLN A 41 7.45 25.03 8.15
CA GLN A 41 8.71 24.45 7.71
C GLN A 41 9.18 23.30 8.60
N VAL A 42 8.97 23.39 9.92
CA VAL A 42 9.28 22.28 10.85
C VAL A 42 8.40 21.10 10.54
N HIS A 43 7.09 21.32 10.42
CA HIS A 43 6.12 20.26 10.11
C HIS A 43 6.42 19.58 8.77
N ASP A 44 6.79 20.34 7.75
CA ASP A 44 7.18 19.81 6.44
C ASP A 44 8.42 18.89 6.53
N LYS A 45 9.42 19.29 7.33
CA LYS A 45 10.60 18.46 7.60
C LYS A 45 10.29 17.18 8.37
N GLU A 46 9.35 17.22 9.32
CA GLU A 46 8.89 16.04 10.06
C GLU A 46 8.19 15.04 9.14
N ILE A 47 7.35 15.52 8.21
CA ILE A 47 6.70 14.68 7.20
C ILE A 47 7.75 14.09 6.23
N ASP A 48 8.75 14.87 5.81
CA ASP A 48 9.83 14.35 4.96
C ASP A 48 10.63 13.24 5.66
N LEU A 49 10.86 13.38 6.96
CA LEU A 49 11.53 12.33 7.74
C LEU A 49 10.64 11.08 7.83
N ALA A 50 9.36 11.24 8.13
CA ALA A 50 8.40 10.13 8.18
C ALA A 50 8.33 9.39 6.82
N SER A 51 8.32 10.14 5.71
CA SER A 51 8.36 9.58 4.36
C SER A 51 9.60 8.70 4.12
N ARG A 52 10.78 9.20 4.47
CA ARG A 52 12.02 8.43 4.30
C ARG A 52 12.04 7.17 5.16
N LEU A 53 11.57 7.26 6.41
CA LEU A 53 11.46 6.11 7.29
C LEU A 53 10.49 5.08 6.71
N GLN A 54 9.31 5.50 6.25
CA GLN A 54 8.34 4.62 5.61
C GLN A 54 8.94 3.93 4.37
N GLN A 55 9.58 4.68 3.48
CA GLN A 55 10.22 4.11 2.28
C GLN A 55 11.29 3.06 2.64
N THR A 56 12.04 3.29 3.71
CA THR A 56 13.03 2.32 4.19
C THR A 56 12.36 1.06 4.75
N MET A 57 11.27 1.23 5.50
CA MET A 57 10.51 0.10 6.09
C MET A 57 9.77 -0.72 5.05
N LEU A 58 9.25 -0.07 4.00
CA LEU A 58 8.49 -0.71 2.93
C LEU A 58 9.36 -1.22 1.78
N LYS A 59 10.69 -1.04 1.89
CA LYS A 59 11.59 -1.57 0.87
C LYS A 59 11.43 -3.09 0.78
N THR A 60 11.09 -3.56 -0.41
CA THR A 60 10.92 -4.98 -0.73
C THR A 60 11.89 -5.33 -1.84
N ASP A 61 12.67 -6.37 -1.63
CA ASP A 61 13.52 -6.92 -2.69
C ASP A 61 12.65 -7.80 -3.60
N ILE A 62 12.79 -7.64 -4.91
CA ILE A 62 12.05 -8.44 -5.88
C ILE A 62 12.74 -9.79 -5.99
N PRO A 63 12.10 -10.90 -5.57
CA PRO A 63 12.68 -12.21 -5.68
C PRO A 63 12.80 -12.64 -7.14
N GLN A 64 13.76 -13.53 -7.43
CA GLN A 64 13.95 -14.11 -8.74
C GLN A 64 13.53 -15.57 -8.71
N PHE A 65 12.69 -15.95 -9.65
CA PHE A 65 12.24 -17.31 -9.90
C PHE A 65 12.55 -17.69 -11.35
N ASP A 66 12.77 -18.96 -11.61
CA ASP A 66 13.03 -19.42 -12.97
C ASP A 66 11.75 -19.46 -13.84
N SER A 67 10.61 -19.65 -13.19
CA SER A 67 9.31 -19.83 -13.86
C SER A 67 8.49 -18.55 -14.05
N ILE A 68 8.81 -17.46 -13.32
CA ILE A 68 8.04 -16.19 -13.38
C ILE A 68 8.95 -14.97 -13.44
N GLN A 69 8.47 -13.94 -14.12
CA GLN A 69 9.07 -12.61 -14.09
C GLN A 69 8.16 -11.65 -13.30
N ILE A 70 8.75 -10.84 -12.44
CA ILE A 70 8.00 -9.94 -11.55
C ILE A 70 8.36 -8.50 -11.89
N GLY A 71 7.34 -7.68 -12.16
CA GLY A 71 7.46 -6.24 -12.30
C GLY A 71 6.63 -5.52 -11.25
N VAL A 72 7.18 -4.48 -10.63
CA VAL A 72 6.49 -3.65 -9.64
C VAL A 72 6.65 -2.19 -10.00
N ILE A 73 5.53 -1.46 -9.96
CA ILE A 73 5.51 0.00 -10.09
C ILE A 73 4.74 0.56 -8.89
N SER A 74 5.37 1.47 -8.16
CA SER A 74 4.73 2.19 -7.05
C SER A 74 5.01 3.68 -7.18
N VAL A 75 3.96 4.48 -7.23
CA VAL A 75 4.03 5.93 -7.36
C VAL A 75 3.21 6.57 -6.24
N ALA A 76 3.89 7.02 -5.20
CA ALA A 76 3.21 7.66 -4.07
C ALA A 76 2.57 8.99 -4.50
N ALA A 77 1.28 9.17 -4.26
CA ALA A 77 0.54 10.40 -4.53
C ALA A 77 0.89 11.52 -3.53
N GLN A 78 1.31 11.19 -2.33
CA GLN A 78 1.74 12.11 -1.26
C GLN A 78 3.10 11.68 -0.70
N LYS A 79 3.69 12.52 0.21
CA LYS A 79 4.97 12.22 0.86
C LYS A 79 4.95 10.90 1.64
N VAL A 80 3.80 10.54 2.22
CA VAL A 80 3.54 9.25 2.87
C VAL A 80 2.29 8.62 2.25
N SER A 81 2.30 7.31 2.03
CA SER A 81 1.23 6.58 1.34
C SER A 81 0.57 5.54 2.24
N GLY A 82 -0.73 5.30 2.00
CA GLY A 82 -1.48 4.16 2.49
C GLY A 82 -1.27 2.89 1.66
N ASP A 83 -0.76 3.03 0.44
CA ASP A 83 -0.52 1.90 -0.45
C ASP A 83 0.64 1.03 0.01
N TYR A 84 0.50 -0.25 -0.22
CA TYR A 84 1.47 -1.24 0.17
C TYR A 84 1.54 -2.38 -0.84
N PHE A 85 2.75 -2.79 -1.14
CA PHE A 85 3.01 -4.08 -1.75
C PHE A 85 4.11 -4.82 -1.00
N ASN A 86 4.09 -6.13 -1.03
CA ASN A 86 5.15 -6.98 -0.49
C ASN A 86 5.32 -8.23 -1.33
N LEU A 87 6.55 -8.73 -1.36
CA LEU A 87 6.94 -9.97 -2.00
C LEU A 87 7.85 -10.71 -1.03
N ILE A 88 7.53 -11.95 -0.71
CA ILE A 88 8.31 -12.78 0.23
C ILE A 88 8.61 -14.10 -0.45
N ASP A 89 9.88 -14.33 -0.72
CA ASP A 89 10.38 -15.62 -1.15
C ASP A 89 10.63 -16.51 0.07
N HIS A 90 9.90 -17.61 0.17
CA HIS A 90 10.00 -18.55 1.31
C HIS A 90 11.18 -19.54 1.19
N LYS A 91 11.92 -19.50 0.09
CA LYS A 91 13.07 -20.39 -0.17
C LYS A 91 12.72 -21.89 -0.23
N ASP A 92 11.45 -22.20 -0.40
CA ASP A 92 10.90 -23.56 -0.52
C ASP A 92 10.17 -23.78 -1.86
N GLY A 93 10.37 -22.89 -2.83
CA GLY A 93 9.67 -22.89 -4.12
C GLY A 93 8.30 -22.20 -4.03
N THR A 94 8.02 -21.51 -2.94
CA THR A 94 6.80 -20.68 -2.81
C THR A 94 7.13 -19.21 -2.64
N MET A 95 6.27 -18.35 -3.14
CA MET A 95 6.34 -16.90 -2.98
C MET A 95 4.98 -16.35 -2.56
N SER A 96 4.94 -15.63 -1.46
CA SER A 96 3.76 -14.84 -1.16
C SER A 96 3.92 -13.40 -1.60
N PHE A 97 2.80 -12.81 -2.02
CA PHE A 97 2.73 -11.39 -2.36
C PHE A 97 1.44 -10.77 -1.84
N ALA A 98 1.49 -9.47 -1.59
CA ALA A 98 0.34 -8.72 -1.17
C ALA A 98 0.34 -7.34 -1.81
N VAL A 99 -0.87 -6.87 -2.16
CA VAL A 99 -1.15 -5.48 -2.51
C VAL A 99 -2.27 -5.01 -1.59
N ALA A 100 -2.11 -3.85 -0.98
CA ALA A 100 -3.07 -3.35 -0.01
C ALA A 100 -3.15 -1.82 -0.05
N ASP A 101 -4.32 -1.29 0.34
CA ASP A 101 -4.53 0.12 0.57
C ASP A 101 -5.21 0.37 1.93
N VAL A 102 -4.73 1.37 2.64
CA VAL A 102 -5.32 1.82 3.92
C VAL A 102 -6.26 2.99 3.65
N ILE A 103 -7.53 2.81 3.96
CA ILE A 103 -8.51 3.90 3.89
C ILE A 103 -8.09 5.01 4.85
N GLY A 104 -7.67 6.14 4.28
CA GLY A 104 -7.16 7.29 4.99
C GLY A 104 -5.94 7.88 4.30
N LYS A 105 -5.44 9.00 4.82
CA LYS A 105 -4.29 9.72 4.24
C LYS A 105 -3.31 10.16 5.32
N GLY A 106 -2.07 10.41 4.92
CA GLY A 106 -1.05 10.98 5.77
C GLY A 106 -0.49 10.01 6.82
N ILE A 107 0.02 10.54 7.92
CA ILE A 107 0.74 9.81 8.95
C ILE A 107 -0.05 8.64 9.56
N PRO A 108 -1.36 8.76 9.88
CA PRO A 108 -2.11 7.62 10.41
C PRO A 108 -2.16 6.43 9.47
N ALA A 109 -2.38 6.65 8.17
CA ALA A 109 -2.39 5.60 7.16
C ALA A 109 -1.00 4.96 7.01
N ALA A 110 0.06 5.78 7.00
CA ALA A 110 1.44 5.31 6.95
C ALA A 110 1.82 4.42 8.16
N LEU A 111 1.35 4.74 9.35
CA LEU A 111 1.57 3.93 10.56
C LEU A 111 0.78 2.62 10.51
N ALA A 112 -0.46 2.63 10.07
CA ALA A 112 -1.26 1.42 9.87
C ALA A 112 -0.60 0.51 8.84
N MET A 113 -0.08 1.07 7.76
CA MET A 113 0.65 0.34 6.74
C MET A 113 1.93 -0.32 7.29
N SER A 114 2.70 0.41 8.09
CA SER A 114 3.89 -0.16 8.75
C SER A 114 3.53 -1.35 9.64
N MET A 115 2.41 -1.29 10.34
CA MET A 115 1.91 -2.41 11.16
C MET A 115 1.52 -3.61 10.29
N ILE A 116 0.89 -3.39 9.13
CA ILE A 116 0.58 -4.44 8.15
C ILE A 116 1.88 -5.11 7.67
N LYS A 117 2.88 -4.31 7.31
CA LYS A 117 4.19 -4.81 6.88
C LYS A 117 4.82 -5.73 7.93
N PHE A 118 4.89 -5.30 9.19
CA PHE A 118 5.41 -6.15 10.27
C PHE A 118 4.56 -7.40 10.50
N GLY A 119 3.25 -7.30 10.35
CA GLY A 119 2.35 -8.45 10.41
C GLY A 119 2.64 -9.45 9.30
N MET A 120 2.83 -8.99 8.07
CA MET A 120 3.19 -9.83 6.93
C MET A 120 4.54 -10.51 7.14
N ASP A 121 5.57 -9.77 7.54
CA ASP A 121 6.90 -10.32 7.77
C ASP A 121 6.91 -11.37 8.91
N SER A 122 6.04 -11.19 9.90
CA SER A 122 5.95 -12.11 11.06
C SER A 122 5.11 -13.36 10.79
N TYR A 123 4.08 -13.25 9.94
CA TYR A 123 3.09 -14.31 9.72
C TYR A 123 3.06 -14.84 8.28
N GLY A 124 3.79 -14.23 7.37
CA GLY A 124 3.80 -14.58 5.94
C GLY A 124 4.49 -15.90 5.59
N HIS A 125 5.07 -16.59 6.57
CA HIS A 125 5.74 -17.85 6.31
C HIS A 125 4.74 -18.95 5.95
N SER A 126 4.74 -19.37 4.70
CA SER A 126 4.10 -20.59 4.13
C SER A 126 2.66 -20.88 4.57
N GLN A 127 1.83 -19.84 4.72
CA GLN A 127 0.43 -20.02 5.07
C GLN A 127 -0.48 -19.66 3.91
N LEU A 128 -1.56 -20.42 3.81
CA LEU A 128 -2.61 -20.11 2.83
C LEU A 128 -3.08 -18.65 3.00
N PRO A 129 -3.30 -17.91 1.91
CA PRO A 129 -3.67 -16.49 1.94
C PRO A 129 -4.85 -16.17 2.84
N SER A 130 -5.87 -17.02 2.88
CA SER A 130 -7.05 -16.84 3.74
C SER A 130 -6.71 -16.86 5.24
N ASP A 131 -5.77 -17.69 5.67
CA ASP A 131 -5.30 -17.75 7.06
C ASP A 131 -4.39 -16.55 7.39
N GLY A 132 -3.57 -16.12 6.44
CA GLY A 132 -2.76 -14.90 6.54
C GLY A 132 -3.66 -13.68 6.77
N LEU A 133 -4.66 -13.47 5.93
CA LEU A 133 -5.64 -12.37 6.09
C LEU A 133 -6.38 -12.44 7.43
N LYS A 134 -6.77 -13.63 7.89
CA LYS A 134 -7.43 -13.81 9.18
C LYS A 134 -6.55 -13.39 10.36
N ARG A 135 -5.24 -13.65 10.30
CA ARG A 135 -4.28 -13.22 11.33
C ARG A 135 -4.06 -11.72 11.28
N LEU A 136 -3.83 -11.16 10.08
CA LEU A 136 -3.70 -9.72 9.89
C LEU A 136 -4.94 -8.97 10.35
N ASN A 137 -6.13 -9.48 10.05
CA ASN A 137 -7.39 -8.90 10.49
C ASN A 137 -7.47 -8.73 12.01
N ARG A 138 -6.99 -9.72 12.78
CA ARG A 138 -6.94 -9.63 14.25
C ARG A 138 -5.97 -8.54 14.73
N VAL A 139 -4.84 -8.38 14.04
CA VAL A 139 -3.85 -7.34 14.36
C VAL A 139 -4.42 -5.96 14.06
N VAL A 140 -5.02 -5.79 12.89
CA VAL A 140 -5.62 -4.51 12.46
C VAL A 140 -6.77 -4.13 13.38
N GLU A 141 -7.73 -5.00 13.63
CA GLU A 141 -8.90 -4.71 14.47
C GLU A 141 -8.52 -4.34 15.91
N LYS A 142 -7.46 -4.96 16.44
CA LYS A 142 -6.99 -4.68 17.80
C LYS A 142 -6.24 -3.34 17.92
N ASN A 143 -5.53 -2.93 16.89
CA ASN A 143 -4.51 -1.88 17.00
C ASN A 143 -4.79 -0.64 16.12
N VAL A 144 -5.71 -0.73 15.17
CA VAL A 144 -6.07 0.38 14.28
C VAL A 144 -7.37 1.04 14.76
N ASN A 145 -7.47 2.34 14.58
CA ASN A 145 -8.64 3.11 14.98
C ASN A 145 -9.90 2.63 14.22
N GLN A 146 -11.07 2.63 14.88
CA GLN A 146 -12.34 2.09 14.36
C GLN A 146 -12.81 2.71 13.03
N ASN A 147 -12.23 3.82 12.61
CA ASN A 147 -12.55 4.50 11.35
C ASN A 147 -11.53 4.24 10.23
N MET A 148 -10.57 3.35 10.45
CA MET A 148 -9.55 2.99 9.45
C MET A 148 -9.71 1.52 9.09
N PHE A 149 -9.81 1.25 7.81
CA PHE A 149 -9.91 -0.08 7.25
C PHE A 149 -8.80 -0.30 6.24
N VAL A 150 -8.47 -1.53 6.00
CA VAL A 150 -7.45 -1.89 5.02
C VAL A 150 -8.05 -2.87 4.03
N THR A 151 -7.93 -2.54 2.75
CA THR A 151 -8.18 -3.50 1.68
C THR A 151 -6.87 -4.24 1.39
N MET A 152 -6.95 -5.53 1.05
CA MET A 152 -5.75 -6.32 0.74
C MET A 152 -6.08 -7.47 -0.20
N PHE A 153 -5.32 -7.58 -1.27
CA PHE A 153 -5.19 -8.80 -2.06
C PHE A 153 -3.94 -9.54 -1.58
N TYR A 154 -4.08 -10.83 -1.28
CA TYR A 154 -2.99 -11.67 -0.83
C TYR A 154 -2.92 -12.93 -1.68
N GLY A 155 -1.75 -13.19 -2.27
CA GLY A 155 -1.46 -14.35 -3.10
C GLY A 155 -0.30 -15.17 -2.56
N LEU A 156 -0.33 -16.47 -2.82
CA LEU A 156 0.76 -17.41 -2.64
C LEU A 156 0.92 -18.19 -3.94
N TYR A 157 2.05 -18.04 -4.59
CA TYR A 157 2.42 -18.79 -5.79
C TYR A 157 3.29 -19.99 -5.42
N GLU A 158 2.91 -21.16 -5.94
CA GLU A 158 3.68 -22.41 -5.82
C GLU A 158 4.33 -22.72 -7.16
N GLU A 159 5.65 -22.62 -7.23
CA GLU A 159 6.40 -22.79 -8.48
C GLU A 159 6.26 -24.21 -9.03
N MET A 160 6.38 -25.23 -8.19
CA MET A 160 6.33 -26.63 -8.61
C MET A 160 5.01 -27.05 -9.27
N ASN A 161 3.92 -26.46 -8.80
CA ASN A 161 2.58 -26.80 -9.27
C ASN A 161 2.01 -25.77 -10.25
N HIS A 162 2.73 -24.66 -10.48
CA HIS A 162 2.25 -23.51 -11.23
C HIS A 162 0.86 -23.05 -10.75
N LEU A 163 0.68 -23.00 -9.43
CA LEU A 163 -0.60 -22.74 -8.80
C LEU A 163 -0.56 -21.44 -7.99
N LEU A 164 -1.52 -20.57 -8.22
CA LEU A 164 -1.74 -19.39 -7.45
C LEU A 164 -2.90 -19.60 -6.47
N HIS A 165 -2.62 -19.58 -5.18
CA HIS A 165 -3.63 -19.42 -4.15
C HIS A 165 -3.84 -17.94 -3.88
N CYS A 166 -5.09 -17.46 -3.85
CA CYS A 166 -5.36 -16.07 -3.57
C CYS A 166 -6.58 -15.87 -2.68
N SER A 167 -6.56 -14.79 -1.93
CA SER A 167 -7.62 -14.35 -1.04
C SER A 167 -7.67 -12.82 -1.02
N SER A 168 -8.85 -12.26 -0.81
CA SER A 168 -9.03 -10.80 -0.77
C SER A 168 -9.76 -10.37 0.50
N ALA A 169 -9.31 -9.26 1.03
CA ALA A 169 -9.97 -8.52 2.11
C ALA A 169 -10.58 -7.22 1.56
N GLY A 170 -11.57 -7.34 0.69
CA GLY A 170 -12.28 -6.19 0.12
C GLY A 170 -11.43 -5.33 -0.81
N HIS A 171 -10.36 -5.88 -1.33
CA HIS A 171 -9.50 -5.22 -2.33
C HIS A 171 -10.10 -5.37 -3.72
N GLU A 172 -9.71 -4.50 -4.63
CA GLU A 172 -10.10 -4.58 -6.03
C GLU A 172 -9.67 -5.92 -6.65
N PRO A 173 -10.45 -6.46 -7.59
CA PRO A 173 -10.09 -7.71 -8.25
C PRO A 173 -8.78 -7.59 -9.01
N GLY A 174 -7.99 -8.67 -8.99
CA GLY A 174 -6.89 -8.82 -9.93
C GLY A 174 -7.37 -9.32 -11.29
N TYR A 175 -6.47 -9.32 -12.26
CA TYR A 175 -6.73 -9.84 -13.59
C TYR A 175 -5.64 -10.83 -14.00
N ILE A 176 -6.06 -11.85 -14.76
CA ILE A 176 -5.14 -12.73 -15.48
C ILE A 176 -5.41 -12.57 -16.98
N TYR A 177 -4.39 -12.19 -17.72
CA TYR A 177 -4.41 -12.33 -19.16
C TYR A 177 -3.94 -13.74 -19.50
N ARG A 178 -4.81 -14.53 -20.14
CA ARG A 178 -4.54 -15.88 -20.61
C ARG A 178 -3.90 -15.80 -21.98
N ALA A 179 -2.64 -16.20 -22.09
CA ALA A 179 -1.91 -16.12 -23.36
C ALA A 179 -2.53 -17.02 -24.44
N GLU A 180 -3.02 -18.20 -24.07
CA GLU A 180 -3.62 -19.17 -25.01
C GLU A 180 -4.90 -18.64 -25.69
N THR A 181 -5.73 -17.93 -24.93
CA THR A 181 -7.05 -17.44 -25.41
C THR A 181 -7.06 -15.97 -25.77
N GLU A 182 -5.97 -15.24 -25.46
CA GLU A 182 -5.85 -13.79 -25.59
C GLU A 182 -6.95 -13.01 -24.85
N GLN A 183 -7.44 -13.53 -23.73
CA GLN A 183 -8.53 -12.96 -22.94
C GLN A 183 -8.11 -12.63 -21.52
N PHE A 184 -8.76 -11.62 -20.94
CA PHE A 184 -8.64 -11.30 -19.53
C PHE A 184 -9.70 -12.05 -18.72
N GLU A 185 -9.26 -12.66 -17.64
CA GLU A 185 -10.11 -13.25 -16.59
C GLU A 185 -9.96 -12.42 -15.31
N GLU A 186 -11.06 -12.14 -14.64
CA GLU A 186 -11.07 -11.43 -13.37
C GLU A 186 -10.83 -12.41 -12.21
N ILE A 187 -9.96 -12.04 -11.27
CA ILE A 187 -9.74 -12.77 -10.02
C ILE A 187 -10.65 -12.14 -8.96
N ASP A 188 -11.93 -12.48 -8.94
CA ASP A 188 -12.92 -11.96 -7.97
C ASP A 188 -13.00 -12.87 -6.75
N VAL A 189 -12.13 -12.66 -5.77
CA VAL A 189 -12.20 -13.33 -4.46
C VAL A 189 -12.77 -12.36 -3.44
N ARG A 190 -14.07 -12.47 -3.17
CA ARG A 190 -14.77 -11.54 -2.28
C ARG A 190 -14.44 -11.77 -0.81
N GLY A 191 -14.13 -10.69 -0.10
CA GLY A 191 -13.90 -10.67 1.33
C GLY A 191 -14.25 -9.31 1.95
N ARG A 192 -14.35 -9.27 3.27
CA ARG A 192 -14.51 -8.01 4.01
C ARG A 192 -13.15 -7.39 4.26
N VAL A 193 -13.07 -6.07 4.22
CA VAL A 193 -11.86 -5.31 4.59
C VAL A 193 -11.33 -5.71 5.99
N LEU A 194 -10.03 -5.59 6.18
CA LEU A 194 -9.42 -5.85 7.48
C LEU A 194 -9.84 -4.80 8.51
N GLY A 195 -9.95 -5.19 9.77
CA GLY A 195 -10.24 -4.30 10.89
C GLY A 195 -11.71 -4.17 11.28
N VAL A 196 -12.65 -4.80 10.55
CA VAL A 196 -14.09 -4.67 10.84
C VAL A 196 -14.57 -5.63 11.92
N SER A 197 -14.14 -6.89 11.91
CA SER A 197 -14.57 -7.90 12.86
C SER A 197 -13.64 -9.09 12.91
N GLN A 198 -13.27 -9.52 14.12
CA GLN A 198 -12.45 -10.72 14.34
C GLN A 198 -13.09 -12.01 13.83
N LYS A 199 -14.42 -12.02 13.67
CA LYS A 199 -15.15 -13.19 13.18
C LYS A 199 -15.18 -13.29 11.66
N THR A 200 -14.55 -12.35 10.95
CA THR A 200 -14.45 -12.36 9.49
C THR A 200 -13.74 -13.63 9.02
N ARG A 201 -14.36 -14.30 8.04
CA ARG A 201 -13.75 -15.40 7.31
C ARG A 201 -13.39 -14.90 5.92
N TYR A 202 -12.25 -15.35 5.43
CA TYR A 202 -11.77 -15.02 4.09
C TYR A 202 -11.87 -16.25 3.20
N ASN A 203 -12.42 -16.06 2.02
CA ASN A 203 -12.46 -17.09 1.00
C ASN A 203 -11.10 -17.21 0.33
N GLN A 204 -10.83 -18.37 -0.24
CA GLN A 204 -9.62 -18.63 -1.02
C GLN A 204 -10.02 -19.20 -2.37
N GLN A 205 -9.27 -18.85 -3.39
CA GLN A 205 -9.34 -19.40 -4.73
C GLN A 205 -7.98 -19.97 -5.12
N GLU A 206 -8.02 -21.06 -5.89
CA GLU A 206 -6.86 -21.69 -6.50
C GLU A 206 -6.94 -21.52 -8.00
N ILE A 207 -5.88 -21.05 -8.63
CA ILE A 207 -5.86 -20.69 -10.04
C ILE A 207 -4.60 -21.29 -10.67
N PRO A 208 -4.72 -22.20 -11.63
CA PRO A 208 -3.58 -22.68 -12.40
C PRO A 208 -3.03 -21.54 -13.27
N ILE A 209 -1.73 -21.42 -13.30
CA ILE A 209 -1.00 -20.43 -14.09
C ILE A 209 -0.27 -21.17 -15.21
N TYR A 210 -0.49 -20.72 -16.43
CA TYR A 210 0.10 -21.32 -17.61
C TYR A 210 1.24 -20.46 -18.17
N LEU A 211 2.00 -21.04 -19.09
CA LEU A 211 3.10 -20.35 -19.73
C LEU A 211 2.59 -19.08 -20.44
N GLU A 212 3.33 -17.97 -20.26
CA GLU A 212 3.03 -16.64 -20.82
C GLU A 212 1.76 -15.97 -20.26
N ASP A 213 1.06 -16.55 -19.27
CA ASP A 213 0.01 -15.85 -18.55
C ASP A 213 0.56 -14.61 -17.83
N LEU A 214 -0.21 -13.51 -17.82
CA LEU A 214 0.16 -12.30 -17.10
C LEU A 214 -0.84 -12.02 -15.99
N ILE A 215 -0.35 -11.92 -14.75
CA ILE A 215 -1.15 -11.57 -13.58
C ILE A 215 -0.95 -10.09 -13.30
N ILE A 216 -2.04 -9.35 -13.12
CA ILE A 216 -2.04 -7.90 -12.83
C ILE A 216 -2.83 -7.67 -11.55
N ILE A 217 -2.16 -7.12 -10.53
CA ILE A 217 -2.77 -6.70 -9.28
C ILE A 217 -2.40 -5.22 -9.05
N PHE A 218 -3.34 -4.41 -8.65
CA PHE A 218 -3.13 -2.96 -8.53
C PHE A 218 -3.98 -2.35 -7.41
N THR A 219 -3.65 -1.13 -7.02
CA THR A 219 -4.46 -0.22 -6.19
C THR A 219 -4.72 1.06 -7.01
N ASP A 220 -5.72 1.86 -6.61
CA ASP A 220 -6.10 3.12 -7.24
C ASP A 220 -5.13 4.30 -6.94
#